data_a7094a48ddda74fa1a555ff30b53389b
#
_entry.id   a7094a48ddda74fa1a555ff30b53389b
#
_cell.length_a   1.000
_cell.length_b   1.000
_cell.length_c   1.000
_cell.angle_alpha   90.00
_cell.angle_beta   90.00
_cell.angle_gamma   90.00
#
_symmetry.space_group_name_H-M   'P 1'
#
loop_
_entity.id
_entity.type
_entity.pdbx_description
1 polymer ?
#
loop_
_entity_poly.entity_id
_entity_poly.type
_entity_poly.pdbx_seq_one_letter_code
_entity_poly.pdbx_strand_id
1 'polypeptide(L)'
;MPRYVIINADDFGLSCSINRGIMEAHRFGTVSSASLMVNTPGFQEAVSLAKSTPSLGVGLHFNLTYGTPATNPLLVPSLVGAGGSFHGNQAEWTCRDIARELYTQYGRMLKHGLRPTHVDSHQHIHLDNPVVYSLVKKLVQYEELPLRLPSNRPDPELPWVTDELFMYTYDSQIGVPHLLSLLCKIPEGITELLCHPGYVDDDVRRLSTMTTAREEELFVFIDPQVVVCIAELQAHGILQVIHYGQFQAIRSVLTRGR
;
A
#
# COMPACT_ATOMS: atom_id res chain seq x y z
N MET A 1 23.67 -1.71 10.97
CA MET A 1 22.86 -0.49 10.77
C MET A 1 21.53 -0.62 11.50
N PRO A 2 20.81 0.48 11.80
CA PRO A 2 19.47 0.38 12.37
C PRO A 2 18.51 -0.39 11.45
N ARG A 3 17.52 -1.04 12.04
CA ARG A 3 16.46 -1.76 11.33
C ARG A 3 15.18 -0.96 11.44
N TYR A 4 14.55 -0.69 10.30
CA TYR A 4 13.28 0.01 10.21
C TYR A 4 12.25 -0.86 9.50
N VAL A 5 11.01 -0.82 9.96
CA VAL A 5 9.89 -1.50 9.31
C VAL A 5 8.74 -0.53 9.06
N ILE A 6 8.20 -0.62 7.85
CA ILE A 6 6.94 -0.01 7.45
C ILE A 6 5.93 -1.15 7.35
N ILE A 7 4.88 -1.13 8.13
CA ILE A 7 3.79 -2.09 8.04
C ILE A 7 2.68 -1.41 7.26
N ASN A 8 2.55 -1.78 5.97
CA ASN A 8 1.65 -1.14 5.03
C ASN A 8 0.40 -1.96 4.77
N ALA A 9 -0.76 -1.40 5.04
CA ALA A 9 -2.06 -2.00 4.75
C ALA A 9 -2.55 -1.57 3.37
N ASP A 10 -2.73 -2.52 2.46
CA ASP A 10 -3.28 -2.28 1.13
C ASP A 10 -4.80 -2.17 1.15
N ASP A 11 -5.37 -1.63 0.07
CA ASP A 11 -6.81 -1.49 -0.19
C ASP A 11 -7.56 -0.51 0.73
N PHE A 12 -6.88 0.43 1.38
CA PHE A 12 -7.59 1.52 2.08
C PHE A 12 -8.52 2.25 1.10
N GLY A 13 -9.76 2.47 1.48
CA GLY A 13 -10.78 3.05 0.60
C GLY A 13 -11.60 2.02 -0.20
N LEU A 14 -11.24 0.74 -0.21
CA LEU A 14 -12.00 -0.29 -0.93
C LEU A 14 -13.48 -0.30 -0.47
N SER A 15 -13.70 -0.35 0.84
CA SER A 15 -15.02 -0.24 1.49
C SER A 15 -14.92 0.35 2.89
N CYS A 16 -16.05 0.72 3.50
CA CYS A 16 -16.06 1.21 4.89
C CYS A 16 -15.60 0.15 5.91
N SER A 17 -15.88 -1.12 5.67
CA SER A 17 -15.46 -2.22 6.54
C SER A 17 -13.97 -2.48 6.46
N ILE A 18 -13.36 -2.38 5.26
CA ILE A 18 -11.90 -2.40 5.10
C ILE A 18 -11.27 -1.19 5.79
N ASN A 19 -11.80 0.01 5.58
CA ASN A 19 -11.31 1.22 6.26
C ASN A 19 -11.30 1.03 7.78
N ARG A 20 -12.39 0.50 8.35
CA ARG A 20 -12.49 0.26 9.78
C ARG A 20 -11.41 -0.70 10.27
N GLY A 21 -11.19 -1.83 9.58
CA GLY A 21 -10.16 -2.81 9.95
C GLY A 21 -8.74 -2.22 9.89
N ILE A 22 -8.41 -1.49 8.82
CA ILE A 22 -7.11 -0.81 8.69
C ILE A 22 -6.91 0.21 9.82
N MET A 23 -7.94 1.01 10.14
CA MET A 23 -7.85 1.99 11.21
C MET A 23 -7.74 1.35 12.59
N GLU A 24 -8.34 0.18 12.79
CA GLU A 24 -8.19 -0.61 14.03
C GLU A 24 -6.78 -1.18 14.13
N ALA A 25 -6.26 -1.77 13.05
CA ALA A 25 -4.89 -2.27 12.98
C ALA A 25 -3.84 -1.14 13.16
N HIS A 26 -4.16 0.10 12.79
CA HIS A 26 -3.30 1.25 13.08
C HIS A 26 -3.39 1.71 14.53
N ARG A 27 -4.59 1.84 15.09
CA ARG A 27 -4.81 2.44 16.43
C ARG A 27 -4.45 1.51 17.57
N PHE A 28 -4.73 0.23 17.42
CA PHE A 28 -4.59 -0.77 18.47
C PHE A 28 -3.54 -1.85 18.15
N GLY A 29 -3.02 -1.81 16.93
CA GLY A 29 -2.08 -2.77 16.40
C GLY A 29 -0.78 -2.13 15.92
N THR A 30 -0.30 -2.63 14.82
CA THR A 30 1.07 -2.41 14.36
C THR A 30 1.17 -1.72 13.00
N VAL A 31 0.06 -1.52 12.27
CA VAL A 31 0.03 -0.87 10.96
C VAL A 31 0.48 0.59 11.07
N SER A 32 1.43 0.99 10.24
CA SER A 32 2.00 2.34 10.23
C SER A 32 1.70 3.13 8.94
N SER A 33 1.39 2.43 7.84
CA SER A 33 1.04 3.05 6.57
C SER A 33 -0.13 2.33 5.92
N ALA A 34 -0.78 2.98 4.95
CA ALA A 34 -1.82 2.37 4.13
C ALA A 34 -1.78 2.91 2.70
N SER A 35 -2.18 2.09 1.73
CA SER A 35 -2.27 2.45 0.32
C SER A 35 -3.72 2.66 -0.09
N LEU A 36 -4.05 3.88 -0.52
CA LEU A 36 -5.42 4.37 -0.74
C LEU A 36 -5.88 4.14 -2.19
N MET A 37 -6.97 3.41 -2.36
CA MET A 37 -7.73 3.31 -3.61
C MET A 37 -8.68 4.50 -3.73
N VAL A 38 -8.51 5.30 -4.77
CA VAL A 38 -9.28 6.55 -4.91
C VAL A 38 -10.59 6.41 -5.67
N ASN A 39 -10.78 5.29 -6.38
CA ASN A 39 -11.91 5.04 -7.28
C ASN A 39 -12.89 3.96 -6.75
N THR A 40 -12.94 3.77 -5.46
CA THR A 40 -13.69 2.72 -4.76
C THR A 40 -14.71 3.32 -3.77
N PRO A 41 -15.73 2.55 -3.34
CA PRO A 41 -16.83 3.08 -2.53
C PRO A 41 -16.42 3.68 -1.18
N GLY A 42 -15.38 3.15 -0.52
CA GLY A 42 -14.90 3.63 0.77
C GLY A 42 -14.00 4.87 0.72
N PHE A 43 -13.71 5.40 -0.48
CA PHE A 43 -12.74 6.49 -0.67
C PHE A 43 -13.02 7.74 0.17
N GLN A 44 -14.26 8.23 0.19
CA GLN A 44 -14.60 9.48 0.90
C GLN A 44 -14.41 9.37 2.42
N GLU A 45 -14.78 8.22 2.97
CA GLU A 45 -14.54 7.92 4.38
C GLU A 45 -13.04 7.80 4.66
N ALA A 46 -12.29 7.08 3.81
CA ALA A 46 -10.85 6.94 3.93
C ALA A 46 -10.12 8.29 3.92
N VAL A 47 -10.55 9.23 3.07
CA VAL A 47 -10.03 10.61 3.07
C VAL A 47 -10.24 11.29 4.43
N SER A 48 -11.43 11.17 5.01
CA SER A 48 -11.74 11.78 6.30
C SER A 48 -10.90 11.17 7.43
N LEU A 49 -10.76 9.86 7.42
CA LEU A 49 -9.94 9.10 8.37
C LEU A 49 -8.46 9.46 8.25
N ALA A 50 -7.91 9.50 7.03
CA ALA A 50 -6.53 9.89 6.78
C ALA A 50 -6.21 11.30 7.32
N LYS A 51 -7.09 12.27 7.07
CA LYS A 51 -6.93 13.64 7.57
C LYS A 51 -6.96 13.75 9.09
N SER A 52 -7.75 12.92 9.76
CA SER A 52 -7.85 12.90 11.22
C SER A 52 -6.76 12.06 11.89
N THR A 53 -5.92 11.36 11.10
CA THR A 53 -4.90 10.42 11.62
C THR A 53 -3.55 10.69 10.95
N PRO A 54 -2.86 11.79 11.31
CA PRO A 54 -1.58 12.15 10.69
C PRO A 54 -0.43 11.18 11.01
N SER A 55 -0.61 10.28 11.96
CA SER A 55 0.33 9.20 12.29
C SER A 55 0.28 8.04 11.29
N LEU A 56 -0.75 7.96 10.42
CA LEU A 56 -0.84 6.98 9.35
C LEU A 56 -0.25 7.57 8.07
N GLY A 57 0.81 6.95 7.53
CA GLY A 57 1.31 7.30 6.20
C GLY A 57 0.35 6.80 5.13
N VAL A 58 -0.14 7.67 4.26
CA VAL A 58 -1.12 7.28 3.23
C VAL A 58 -0.55 7.49 1.84
N GLY A 59 -0.39 6.39 1.09
CA GLY A 59 0.08 6.36 -0.30
C GLY A 59 -1.04 6.23 -1.33
N LEU A 60 -0.68 6.28 -2.60
CA LEU A 60 -1.59 5.97 -3.71
C LEU A 60 -1.52 4.49 -4.06
N HIS A 61 -2.63 3.77 -3.89
CA HIS A 61 -2.83 2.42 -4.41
C HIS A 61 -3.40 2.50 -5.83
N PHE A 62 -2.50 2.65 -6.83
CA PHE A 62 -2.91 2.81 -8.22
C PHE A 62 -3.67 1.58 -8.72
N ASN A 63 -4.89 1.77 -9.20
CA ASN A 63 -5.81 0.70 -9.57
C ASN A 63 -6.26 0.80 -11.03
N LEU A 64 -6.07 -0.30 -11.78
CA LEU A 64 -6.56 -0.51 -13.14
C LEU A 64 -7.34 -1.82 -13.30
N THR A 65 -7.57 -2.56 -12.22
CA THR A 65 -8.07 -3.95 -12.29
C THR A 65 -9.42 -4.12 -11.63
N TYR A 66 -9.85 -3.13 -10.82
CA TYR A 66 -11.05 -3.27 -10.01
C TYR A 66 -11.98 -2.06 -10.10
N GLY A 67 -13.28 -2.31 -10.28
CA GLY A 67 -14.34 -1.29 -10.30
C GLY A 67 -14.32 -0.44 -11.57
N THR A 68 -14.64 0.86 -11.41
CA THR A 68 -14.68 1.84 -12.51
C THR A 68 -13.50 2.80 -12.41
N PRO A 69 -12.99 3.33 -13.53
CA PRO A 69 -11.92 4.32 -13.50
C PRO A 69 -12.35 5.62 -12.78
N ALA A 70 -11.39 6.33 -12.23
CA ALA A 70 -11.59 7.69 -11.73
C ALA A 70 -11.81 8.69 -12.89
N THR A 71 -11.27 8.38 -14.04
CA THR A 71 -11.48 9.09 -15.31
C THR A 71 -12.83 8.70 -15.91
N ASN A 72 -13.46 9.62 -16.69
CA ASN A 72 -14.64 9.25 -17.48
C ASN A 72 -14.31 8.05 -18.40
N PRO A 73 -15.04 6.92 -18.32
CA PRO A 73 -14.77 5.71 -19.12
C PRO A 73 -14.60 5.96 -20.63
N LEU A 74 -15.34 6.92 -21.20
CA LEU A 74 -15.22 7.28 -22.61
C LEU A 74 -13.84 7.86 -22.99
N LEU A 75 -13.07 8.32 -22.02
CA LEU A 75 -11.74 8.89 -22.23
C LEU A 75 -10.60 7.88 -22.02
N VAL A 76 -10.92 6.69 -21.52
CA VAL A 76 -9.98 5.58 -21.28
C VAL A 76 -10.53 4.25 -21.84
N PRO A 77 -10.96 4.23 -23.12
CA PRO A 77 -11.68 3.10 -23.69
C PRO A 77 -10.89 1.79 -23.71
N SER A 78 -9.55 1.86 -23.71
CA SER A 78 -8.72 0.67 -23.68
C SER A 78 -8.61 0.00 -22.29
N LEU A 79 -9.12 0.63 -21.25
CA LEU A 79 -9.09 0.11 -19.87
C LEU A 79 -10.42 -0.52 -19.46
N VAL A 80 -11.52 -0.22 -20.18
CA VAL A 80 -12.87 -0.52 -19.73
C VAL A 80 -13.65 -1.37 -20.73
N GLY A 81 -14.49 -2.27 -20.21
CA GLY A 81 -15.48 -2.99 -21.02
C GLY A 81 -16.74 -2.17 -21.29
N ALA A 82 -17.71 -2.80 -21.99
CA ALA A 82 -18.97 -2.17 -22.39
C ALA A 82 -19.77 -1.58 -21.21
N GLY A 83 -19.59 -2.10 -19.99
CA GLY A 83 -20.22 -1.58 -18.77
C GLY A 83 -19.49 -0.42 -18.10
N GLY A 84 -18.38 0.05 -18.66
CA GLY A 84 -17.57 1.14 -18.11
C GLY A 84 -16.70 0.77 -16.93
N SER A 85 -16.65 -0.50 -16.52
CA SER A 85 -15.75 -1.02 -15.49
C SER A 85 -14.45 -1.52 -16.15
N PHE A 86 -13.37 -1.53 -15.37
CA PHE A 86 -12.11 -2.14 -15.81
C PHE A 86 -12.33 -3.60 -16.23
N HIS A 87 -11.72 -4.01 -17.35
CA HIS A 87 -11.84 -5.38 -17.87
C HIS A 87 -10.62 -6.27 -17.56
N GLY A 88 -9.53 -5.68 -17.04
CA GLY A 88 -8.34 -6.40 -16.62
C GLY A 88 -7.48 -7.00 -17.74
N ASN A 89 -7.90 -6.92 -19.03
CA ASN A 89 -7.12 -7.43 -20.16
C ASN A 89 -5.97 -6.46 -20.50
N GLN A 90 -4.81 -6.68 -19.90
CA GLN A 90 -3.64 -5.82 -20.04
C GLN A 90 -3.12 -5.70 -21.48
N ALA A 91 -3.42 -6.68 -22.36
CA ALA A 91 -2.99 -6.67 -23.76
C ALA A 91 -3.68 -5.56 -24.59
N GLU A 92 -4.84 -5.10 -24.14
CA GLU A 92 -5.60 -4.03 -24.81
C GLU A 92 -5.24 -2.63 -24.29
N TRP A 93 -4.55 -2.52 -23.16
CA TRP A 93 -4.28 -1.24 -22.52
C TRP A 93 -3.33 -0.37 -23.33
N THR A 94 -3.69 0.87 -23.54
CA THR A 94 -2.83 1.86 -24.21
C THR A 94 -2.08 2.71 -23.18
N CYS A 95 -0.85 3.07 -23.51
CA CYS A 95 -0.03 3.98 -22.68
C CYS A 95 -0.75 5.29 -22.35
N ARG A 96 -1.51 5.84 -23.35
CA ARG A 96 -2.27 7.07 -23.19
C ARG A 96 -3.36 6.95 -22.12
N ASP A 97 -4.11 5.86 -22.13
CA ASP A 97 -5.26 5.70 -21.23
C ASP A 97 -4.77 5.35 -19.82
N ILE A 98 -3.72 4.51 -19.71
CA ILE A 98 -3.04 4.25 -18.42
C ILE A 98 -2.53 5.57 -17.82
N ALA A 99 -1.81 6.40 -18.60
CA ALA A 99 -1.29 7.66 -18.11
C ALA A 99 -2.41 8.59 -17.65
N ARG A 100 -3.50 8.70 -18.43
CA ARG A 100 -4.65 9.53 -18.07
C ARG A 100 -5.27 9.07 -16.74
N GLU A 101 -5.49 7.78 -16.56
CA GLU A 101 -6.05 7.24 -15.33
C GLU A 101 -5.10 7.43 -14.15
N LEU A 102 -3.80 7.18 -14.31
CA LEU A 102 -2.79 7.39 -13.27
C LEU A 102 -2.81 8.84 -12.75
N TYR A 103 -2.73 9.81 -13.65
CA TYR A 103 -2.74 11.23 -13.25
C TYR A 103 -4.10 11.69 -12.72
N THR A 104 -5.21 11.06 -13.15
CA THR A 104 -6.53 11.34 -12.58
C THR A 104 -6.62 10.81 -11.15
N GLN A 105 -6.16 9.57 -10.89
CA GLN A 105 -6.15 9.00 -9.55
C GLN A 105 -5.24 9.80 -8.61
N TYR A 106 -4.02 10.12 -9.03
CA TYR A 106 -3.10 10.95 -8.26
C TYR A 106 -3.70 12.34 -7.97
N GLY A 107 -4.19 13.02 -9.00
CA GLY A 107 -4.84 14.32 -8.87
C GLY A 107 -6.07 14.30 -7.98
N ARG A 108 -6.80 13.17 -7.92
CA ARG A 108 -7.95 12.99 -7.02
C ARG A 108 -7.54 13.01 -5.55
N MET A 109 -6.41 12.38 -5.18
CA MET A 109 -5.85 12.50 -3.82
C MET A 109 -5.53 13.97 -3.49
N LEU A 110 -4.79 14.65 -4.38
CA LEU A 110 -4.40 16.05 -4.17
C LEU A 110 -5.62 16.97 -4.02
N LYS A 111 -6.64 16.79 -4.87
CA LYS A 111 -7.90 17.55 -4.82
C LYS A 111 -8.62 17.39 -3.48
N HIS A 112 -8.47 16.23 -2.84
CA HIS A 112 -9.03 15.99 -1.51
C HIS A 112 -8.06 16.38 -0.37
N GLY A 113 -6.96 17.07 -0.67
CA GLY A 113 -6.01 17.57 0.31
C GLY A 113 -5.14 16.47 0.94
N LEU A 114 -4.97 15.34 0.25
CA LEU A 114 -4.04 14.28 0.63
C LEU A 114 -2.86 14.27 -0.34
N ARG A 115 -1.63 14.45 0.18
CA ARG A 115 -0.41 14.24 -0.58
C ARG A 115 0.07 12.80 -0.32
N PRO A 116 0.19 11.96 -1.35
CA PRO A 116 0.66 10.59 -1.15
C PRO A 116 2.04 10.55 -0.49
N THR A 117 2.23 9.62 0.45
CA THR A 117 3.54 9.38 1.06
C THR A 117 4.39 8.39 0.27
N HIS A 118 3.77 7.60 -0.59
CA HIS A 118 4.37 6.60 -1.47
C HIS A 118 3.38 6.21 -2.58
N VAL A 119 3.84 5.38 -3.51
CA VAL A 119 3.01 4.80 -4.56
C VAL A 119 3.24 3.30 -4.63
N ASP A 120 2.17 2.56 -4.82
CA ASP A 120 2.14 1.15 -5.18
C ASP A 120 0.94 0.88 -6.11
N SER A 121 0.51 -0.37 -6.29
CA SER A 121 -0.67 -0.62 -7.12
C SER A 121 -1.42 -1.87 -6.73
N HIS A 122 -2.74 -1.83 -6.90
CA HIS A 122 -3.63 -2.97 -6.71
C HIS A 122 -3.21 -4.14 -7.60
N GLN A 123 -3.17 -5.35 -7.00
CA GLN A 123 -2.67 -6.57 -7.64
C GLN A 123 -1.25 -6.44 -8.22
N HIS A 124 -0.47 -5.50 -7.70
CA HIS A 124 0.93 -5.26 -8.11
C HIS A 124 1.12 -5.03 -9.62
N ILE A 125 0.11 -4.49 -10.33
CA ILE A 125 0.11 -4.33 -11.78
C ILE A 125 1.31 -3.53 -12.31
N HIS A 126 1.92 -2.64 -11.49
CA HIS A 126 3.14 -1.94 -11.85
C HIS A 126 4.37 -2.86 -11.92
N LEU A 127 4.34 -4.03 -11.26
CA LEU A 127 5.41 -5.02 -11.34
C LEU A 127 5.24 -5.94 -12.56
N ASP A 128 4.01 -6.16 -13.01
CA ASP A 128 3.68 -7.12 -14.06
C ASP A 128 3.60 -6.48 -15.45
N ASN A 129 3.26 -5.19 -15.53
CA ASN A 129 3.08 -4.48 -16.78
C ASN A 129 4.16 -3.40 -17.00
N PRO A 130 5.06 -3.56 -17.98
CA PRO A 130 6.17 -2.62 -18.17
C PRO A 130 5.74 -1.20 -18.57
N VAL A 131 4.57 -1.03 -19.21
CA VAL A 131 4.03 0.30 -19.54
C VAL A 131 3.53 0.99 -18.28
N VAL A 132 2.80 0.27 -17.42
CA VAL A 132 2.36 0.76 -16.11
C VAL A 132 3.58 1.13 -15.27
N TYR A 133 4.58 0.24 -15.20
CA TYR A 133 5.83 0.51 -14.47
C TYR A 133 6.49 1.81 -14.93
N SER A 134 6.68 1.97 -16.24
CA SER A 134 7.33 3.16 -16.82
C SER A 134 6.60 4.47 -16.47
N LEU A 135 5.26 4.44 -16.46
CA LEU A 135 4.45 5.62 -16.15
C LEU A 135 4.47 5.94 -14.64
N VAL A 136 4.32 4.91 -13.80
CA VAL A 136 4.40 5.07 -12.34
C VAL A 136 5.80 5.55 -11.93
N LYS A 137 6.87 4.96 -12.51
CA LYS A 137 8.25 5.41 -12.29
C LYS A 137 8.44 6.89 -12.60
N LYS A 138 7.94 7.39 -13.74
CA LYS A 138 8.00 8.81 -14.08
C LYS A 138 7.26 9.69 -13.08
N LEU A 139 6.10 9.26 -12.62
CA LEU A 139 5.34 9.98 -11.60
C LEU A 139 6.13 10.09 -10.29
N VAL A 140 6.65 8.96 -9.78
CA VAL A 140 7.36 8.96 -8.49
C VAL A 140 8.71 9.68 -8.56
N GLN A 141 9.39 9.66 -9.71
CA GLN A 141 10.60 10.45 -9.92
C GLN A 141 10.30 11.96 -9.91
N TYR A 142 9.22 12.38 -10.59
CA TYR A 142 8.83 13.79 -10.65
C TYR A 142 8.35 14.34 -9.29
N GLU A 143 7.58 13.52 -8.55
CA GLU A 143 7.01 13.90 -7.25
C GLU A 143 7.92 13.55 -6.07
N GLU A 144 9.07 12.94 -6.33
CA GLU A 144 10.05 12.48 -5.33
C GLU A 144 9.41 11.52 -4.29
N LEU A 145 8.59 10.58 -4.75
CA LEU A 145 7.87 9.64 -3.89
C LEU A 145 8.55 8.26 -3.84
N PRO A 146 8.52 7.57 -2.69
CA PRO A 146 8.84 6.16 -2.63
C PRO A 146 7.93 5.32 -3.53
N LEU A 147 8.50 4.31 -4.21
CA LEU A 147 7.78 3.29 -4.95
C LEU A 147 8.01 1.93 -4.29
N ARG A 148 6.94 1.15 -4.08
CA ARG A 148 7.06 -0.25 -3.69
C ARG A 148 7.73 -1.05 -4.80
N LEU A 149 8.88 -1.65 -4.49
CA LEU A 149 9.58 -2.57 -5.37
C LEU A 149 10.12 -3.75 -4.57
N PRO A 150 10.04 -4.98 -5.09
CA PRO A 150 10.71 -6.12 -4.49
C PRO A 150 12.23 -6.01 -4.62
N SER A 151 12.96 -6.45 -3.61
CA SER A 151 14.43 -6.37 -3.52
C SER A 151 15.16 -7.09 -4.68
N ASN A 152 14.54 -8.10 -5.27
CA ASN A 152 15.04 -8.83 -6.44
C ASN A 152 14.80 -8.10 -7.79
N ARG A 153 14.18 -6.92 -7.78
CA ARG A 153 13.97 -6.05 -8.95
C ARG A 153 14.47 -4.63 -8.67
N PRO A 154 15.76 -4.44 -8.38
CA PRO A 154 16.30 -3.11 -8.08
C PRO A 154 16.22 -2.21 -9.32
N ASP A 155 15.86 -0.96 -9.11
CA ASP A 155 15.94 0.08 -10.14
C ASP A 155 16.86 1.20 -9.63
N PRO A 156 18.08 1.33 -10.18
CA PRO A 156 19.06 2.30 -9.69
C PRO A 156 18.66 3.76 -9.96
N GLU A 157 17.68 4.00 -10.81
CA GLU A 157 17.15 5.34 -11.06
C GLU A 157 16.09 5.77 -10.03
N LEU A 158 15.70 4.86 -9.12
CA LEU A 158 14.75 5.13 -8.05
C LEU A 158 15.47 5.16 -6.69
N PRO A 159 15.77 6.35 -6.14
CA PRO A 159 16.46 6.47 -4.85
C PRO A 159 15.57 6.13 -3.65
N TRP A 160 14.27 6.13 -3.84
CA TRP A 160 13.27 6.00 -2.78
C TRP A 160 12.54 4.66 -2.87
N VAL A 161 13.27 3.55 -2.64
CA VAL A 161 12.74 2.18 -2.54
C VAL A 161 13.17 1.56 -1.22
N THR A 162 12.39 0.62 -0.69
CA THR A 162 12.77 -0.16 0.50
C THR A 162 13.91 -1.12 0.19
N ASP A 163 14.70 -1.48 1.20
CA ASP A 163 15.80 -2.45 1.03
C ASP A 163 15.25 -3.87 0.91
N GLU A 164 14.10 -4.13 1.56
CA GLU A 164 13.42 -5.43 1.51
C GLU A 164 11.89 -5.25 1.50
N LEU A 165 11.18 -6.20 0.88
CA LEU A 165 9.73 -6.25 0.82
C LEU A 165 9.23 -7.65 1.20
N PHE A 166 8.48 -7.75 2.29
CA PHE A 166 7.79 -8.98 2.71
C PHE A 166 6.32 -8.91 2.29
N MET A 167 5.94 -9.74 1.30
CA MET A 167 4.59 -9.81 0.74
C MET A 167 3.77 -11.01 1.27
N TYR A 168 4.36 -11.83 2.14
CA TYR A 168 3.78 -13.12 2.53
C TYR A 168 3.35 -13.10 3.99
N THR A 169 2.32 -12.28 4.30
CA THR A 169 1.67 -12.26 5.62
C THR A 169 0.33 -12.98 5.60
N TYR A 170 -0.10 -13.45 4.44
CA TYR A 170 -1.36 -14.12 4.16
C TYR A 170 -1.14 -15.52 3.54
N ASP A 171 -2.18 -16.20 3.14
CA ASP A 171 -2.21 -17.60 2.69
C ASP A 171 -1.99 -18.62 3.82
N SER A 172 -1.36 -19.72 3.51
CA SER A 172 -1.12 -20.85 4.44
C SER A 172 -0.18 -20.51 5.61
N GLN A 173 0.36 -19.29 5.64
CA GLN A 173 1.29 -18.83 6.67
C GLN A 173 0.72 -17.73 7.58
N ILE A 174 -0.58 -17.40 7.45
CA ILE A 174 -1.22 -16.46 8.38
C ILE A 174 -1.08 -16.95 9.83
N GLY A 175 -0.73 -16.04 10.73
CA GLY A 175 -0.72 -16.31 12.16
C GLY A 175 0.36 -15.56 12.93
N VAL A 176 0.10 -15.40 14.22
CA VAL A 176 1.00 -14.71 15.15
C VAL A 176 2.43 -15.27 15.12
N PRO A 177 2.65 -16.61 15.19
CA PRO A 177 4.00 -17.16 15.16
C PRO A 177 4.77 -16.82 13.87
N HIS A 178 4.07 -16.78 12.72
CA HIS A 178 4.69 -16.43 11.45
C HIS A 178 5.12 -14.96 11.45
N LEU A 179 4.22 -14.03 11.84
CA LEU A 179 4.54 -12.61 11.91
C LEU A 179 5.69 -12.32 12.88
N LEU A 180 5.69 -12.93 14.06
CA LEU A 180 6.82 -12.82 15.01
C LEU A 180 8.14 -13.32 14.39
N SER A 181 8.09 -14.43 13.64
CA SER A 181 9.27 -14.92 12.90
C SER A 181 9.76 -13.95 11.83
N LEU A 182 8.84 -13.28 11.10
CA LEU A 182 9.21 -12.25 10.13
C LEU A 182 9.87 -11.04 10.80
N LEU A 183 9.31 -10.56 11.91
CA LEU A 183 9.87 -9.43 12.67
C LEU A 183 11.31 -9.69 13.12
N CYS A 184 11.61 -10.92 13.53
CA CYS A 184 12.97 -11.33 13.89
C CYS A 184 13.95 -11.37 12.69
N LYS A 185 13.43 -11.54 11.47
CA LYS A 185 14.22 -11.66 10.23
C LYS A 185 14.40 -10.35 9.48
N ILE A 186 13.78 -9.25 9.92
CA ILE A 186 13.94 -7.93 9.29
C ILE A 186 15.43 -7.58 9.24
N PRO A 187 15.98 -7.37 8.03
CA PRO A 187 17.40 -7.01 7.87
C PRO A 187 17.68 -5.56 8.28
N GLU A 188 18.95 -5.18 8.28
CA GLU A 188 19.35 -3.78 8.40
C GLU A 188 18.85 -2.96 7.21
N GLY A 189 18.46 -1.71 7.46
CA GLY A 189 17.86 -0.82 6.47
C GLY A 189 16.35 -0.65 6.68
N ILE A 190 15.62 -0.40 5.62
CA ILE A 190 14.16 -0.17 5.64
C ILE A 190 13.46 -1.32 4.95
N THR A 191 12.66 -2.07 5.69
CA THR A 191 11.80 -3.15 5.17
C THR A 191 10.36 -2.70 5.09
N GLU A 192 9.67 -2.99 4.00
CA GLU A 192 8.22 -2.95 3.93
C GLU A 192 7.64 -4.34 4.23
N LEU A 193 6.64 -4.39 5.08
CA LEU A 193 5.82 -5.57 5.37
C LEU A 193 4.39 -5.24 4.93
N LEU A 194 3.92 -5.96 3.91
CA LEU A 194 2.60 -5.79 3.30
C LEU A 194 1.55 -6.58 4.07
N CYS A 195 0.35 -6.01 4.25
CA CYS A 195 -0.81 -6.69 4.79
C CYS A 195 -2.14 -6.16 4.22
N HIS A 196 -3.23 -6.89 4.45
CA HIS A 196 -4.58 -6.54 3.98
C HIS A 196 -5.62 -6.64 5.11
N PRO A 197 -5.38 -6.07 6.29
CA PRO A 197 -6.32 -6.21 7.40
C PRO A 197 -7.66 -5.55 7.08
N GLY A 198 -8.76 -6.22 7.40
CA GLY A 198 -10.08 -5.67 7.14
C GLY A 198 -11.20 -6.53 7.68
N TYR A 199 -12.36 -5.92 7.91
CA TYR A 199 -13.59 -6.65 8.18
C TYR A 199 -14.29 -7.05 6.89
N VAL A 200 -14.88 -8.23 6.87
CA VAL A 200 -15.51 -8.81 5.68
C VAL A 200 -17.03 -8.79 5.83
N ASP A 201 -17.66 -7.81 5.22
CA ASP A 201 -19.10 -7.73 5.05
C ASP A 201 -19.54 -8.18 3.64
N ASP A 202 -20.84 -8.07 3.36
CA ASP A 202 -21.38 -8.45 2.06
C ASP A 202 -20.87 -7.58 0.91
N ASP A 203 -20.49 -6.34 1.18
CA ASP A 203 -19.85 -5.48 0.19
C ASP A 203 -18.46 -6.01 -0.17
N VAL A 204 -17.62 -6.32 0.83
CA VAL A 204 -16.28 -6.89 0.57
C VAL A 204 -16.39 -8.23 -0.14
N ARG A 205 -17.35 -9.10 0.19
CA ARG A 205 -17.57 -10.38 -0.53
C ARG A 205 -17.90 -10.18 -2.02
N ARG A 206 -18.55 -9.07 -2.37
CA ARG A 206 -18.81 -8.69 -3.78
C ARG A 206 -17.61 -8.02 -4.45
N LEU A 207 -16.80 -7.32 -3.66
CA LEU A 207 -15.75 -6.43 -4.12
C LEU A 207 -14.35 -7.10 -4.20
N SER A 208 -14.12 -8.20 -3.49
CA SER A 208 -12.79 -8.80 -3.36
C SER A 208 -12.87 -10.32 -3.35
N THR A 209 -11.89 -10.95 -3.97
CA THR A 209 -11.67 -12.40 -3.87
C THR A 209 -10.98 -12.78 -2.55
N MET A 210 -10.22 -11.83 -1.97
CA MET A 210 -9.61 -11.99 -0.65
C MET A 210 -10.64 -11.61 0.41
N THR A 211 -11.09 -12.57 1.18
CA THR A 211 -12.12 -12.40 2.21
C THR A 211 -11.62 -12.85 3.58
N THR A 212 -11.79 -14.10 3.97
CA THR A 212 -11.45 -14.60 5.31
C THR A 212 -10.02 -14.23 5.75
N ALA A 213 -9.05 -14.28 4.85
CA ALA A 213 -7.68 -13.89 5.13
C ALA A 213 -7.53 -12.45 5.64
N ARG A 214 -8.44 -11.53 5.27
CA ARG A 214 -8.39 -10.13 5.77
C ARG A 214 -8.71 -10.02 7.26
N GLU A 215 -9.70 -10.77 7.72
CA GLU A 215 -10.06 -10.80 9.15
C GLU A 215 -8.97 -11.52 9.95
N GLU A 216 -8.43 -12.60 9.41
CA GLU A 216 -7.32 -13.31 10.02
C GLU A 216 -6.07 -12.40 10.14
N GLU A 217 -5.71 -11.68 9.09
CA GLU A 217 -4.62 -10.69 9.16
C GLU A 217 -4.95 -9.58 10.17
N LEU A 218 -6.16 -9.04 10.18
CA LEU A 218 -6.55 -8.03 11.16
C LEU A 218 -6.26 -8.53 12.59
N PHE A 219 -6.73 -9.73 12.94
CA PHE A 219 -6.52 -10.31 14.27
C PHE A 219 -5.03 -10.52 14.59
N VAL A 220 -4.22 -10.91 13.60
CA VAL A 220 -2.77 -11.07 13.79
C VAL A 220 -2.09 -9.72 14.03
N PHE A 221 -2.42 -8.68 13.26
CA PHE A 221 -1.77 -7.37 13.39
C PHE A 221 -2.21 -6.57 14.62
N ILE A 222 -3.33 -6.94 15.27
CA ILE A 222 -3.75 -6.36 16.56
C ILE A 222 -3.46 -7.28 17.75
N ASP A 223 -2.90 -8.47 17.52
CA ASP A 223 -2.64 -9.43 18.60
C ASP A 223 -1.69 -8.84 19.65
N PRO A 224 -2.02 -8.91 20.95
CA PRO A 224 -1.19 -8.36 22.02
C PRO A 224 0.25 -8.89 22.02
N GLN A 225 0.50 -10.15 21.61
CA GLN A 225 1.84 -10.71 21.53
C GLN A 225 2.69 -9.99 20.47
N VAL A 226 2.09 -9.65 19.32
CA VAL A 226 2.77 -8.93 18.24
C VAL A 226 3.04 -7.48 18.66
N VAL A 227 2.05 -6.82 19.25
CA VAL A 227 2.19 -5.44 19.75
C VAL A 227 3.28 -5.34 20.81
N VAL A 228 3.28 -6.24 21.78
CA VAL A 228 4.30 -6.28 22.84
C VAL A 228 5.68 -6.57 22.25
N CYS A 229 5.80 -7.56 21.35
CA CYS A 229 7.06 -7.88 20.70
C CYS A 229 7.67 -6.65 19.98
N ILE A 230 6.87 -5.92 19.20
CA ILE A 230 7.33 -4.71 18.52
C ILE A 230 7.75 -3.64 19.54
N ALA A 231 6.96 -3.43 20.60
CA ALA A 231 7.30 -2.47 21.64
C ALA A 231 8.63 -2.80 22.32
N GLU A 232 8.88 -4.07 22.62
CA GLU A 232 10.14 -4.54 23.18
C GLU A 232 11.33 -4.34 22.22
N LEU A 233 11.16 -4.69 20.93
CA LEU A 233 12.19 -4.50 19.92
C LEU A 233 12.54 -3.01 19.76
N GLN A 234 11.54 -2.11 19.83
CA GLN A 234 11.75 -0.66 19.79
C GLN A 234 12.44 -0.15 21.06
N ALA A 235 12.02 -0.60 22.24
CA ALA A 235 12.62 -0.22 23.53
C ALA A 235 14.10 -0.61 23.62
N HIS A 236 14.49 -1.72 23.02
CA HIS A 236 15.88 -2.19 22.95
C HIS A 236 16.67 -1.60 21.78
N GLY A 237 16.07 -0.73 20.95
CA GLY A 237 16.73 -0.13 19.79
C GLY A 237 17.07 -1.13 18.66
N ILE A 238 16.43 -2.30 18.66
CA ILE A 238 16.67 -3.37 17.68
C ILE A 238 15.93 -3.08 16.37
N LEU A 239 14.68 -2.60 16.47
CA LEU A 239 13.80 -2.30 15.36
C LEU A 239 13.06 -0.98 15.63
N GLN A 240 12.76 -0.22 14.58
CA GLN A 240 11.90 0.97 14.66
C GLN A 240 10.76 0.84 13.65
N VAL A 241 9.52 0.99 14.11
CA VAL A 241 8.36 1.11 13.22
C VAL A 241 8.29 2.55 12.74
N ILE A 242 8.23 2.72 11.44
CA ILE A 242 8.10 4.02 10.77
C ILE A 242 6.95 3.98 9.76
N HIS A 243 6.44 5.12 9.34
CA HIS A 243 5.52 5.20 8.21
C HIS A 243 6.20 5.82 6.97
N TYR A 244 5.65 5.61 5.80
CA TYR A 244 6.23 6.08 4.54
C TYR A 244 6.48 7.61 4.49
N GLY A 245 5.73 8.42 5.22
CA GLY A 245 6.01 9.86 5.33
C GLY A 245 7.33 10.22 6.00
N GLN A 246 7.96 9.26 6.72
CA GLN A 246 9.28 9.43 7.36
C GLN A 246 10.42 8.83 6.51
N PHE A 247 10.08 8.11 5.44
CA PHE A 247 11.01 7.31 4.65
C PHE A 247 12.22 8.11 4.15
N GLN A 248 11.98 9.23 3.49
CA GLN A 248 13.06 10.04 2.87
C GLN A 248 14.03 10.60 3.91
N ALA A 249 13.51 11.08 5.04
CA ALA A 249 14.34 11.60 6.12
C ALA A 249 15.27 10.51 6.68
N ILE A 250 14.72 9.33 6.92
CA ILE A 250 15.48 8.18 7.45
C ILE A 250 16.47 7.66 6.39
N ARG A 251 16.05 7.48 5.14
CA ARG A 251 16.92 7.05 4.04
C ARG A 251 18.11 8.00 3.88
N SER A 252 17.88 9.30 3.97
CA SER A 252 18.95 10.31 3.86
C SER A 252 19.97 10.20 5.00
N VAL A 253 19.57 9.80 6.20
CA VAL A 253 20.49 9.56 7.32
C VAL A 253 21.30 8.28 7.09
N LEU A 254 20.65 7.21 6.63
CA LEU A 254 21.30 5.92 6.36
C LEU A 254 22.37 6.02 5.24
N THR A 255 22.14 6.86 4.23
CA THR A 255 23.09 7.05 3.11
C THR A 255 24.26 7.94 3.46
N ARG A 256 24.13 8.88 4.40
CA ARG A 256 25.24 9.74 4.86
C ARG A 256 26.20 9.04 5.81
N GLY A 257 25.79 7.94 6.41
CA GLY A 257 26.61 7.14 7.33
C GLY A 257 27.44 6.05 6.63
N ARG A 258 27.38 5.97 5.30
CA ARG A 258 28.23 5.12 4.45
C ARG A 258 29.31 5.96 3.80
#